data_a9f77e90055c53db6a09aa935d674b22
#
_entry.id   a9f77e90055c53db6a09aa935d674b22
#
_cell.length_a   1.000
_cell.length_b   1.000
_cell.length_c   1.000
_cell.angle_alpha   90.00
_cell.angle_beta   90.00
_cell.angle_gamma   90.00
#
_symmetry.space_group_name_H-M   'P 1'
#
loop_
_entity.id
_entity.type
_entity.pdbx_description
1 polymer ?
#
loop_
_entity_poly.entity_id
_entity_poly.type
_entity_poly.pdbx_seq_one_letter_code
_entity_poly.pdbx_strand_id
1 'polypeptide(L)'
;MRNLFTALKQDTHANHDILENTFPFSIYHKDSLFDEKAYLAILKIMSMFHQASANAVQQAEFEVPALAAVASMINSGVIQDALNRDIIALTRDSLTEDTHATGTYTDQAYKDTHHNKPSMPYSSSPTSQAISAIYVWLGSSMGANIIVRRLNAMERDIPTNYYQAMAGCAKAWVSFKQEVEKLLPELDLENESFVADAVKDANAWFEYLISLADAEMHNNTSQAVEIS
;
A
#
# COMPACT_ATOMS: atom_id res chain seq x y z
N MET A 1 -0.33 -24.40 -19.62
CA MET A 1 0.29 -23.26 -18.90
C MET A 1 -0.76 -22.65 -17.98
N ARG A 2 -0.41 -22.36 -16.74
CA ARG A 2 -1.30 -21.73 -15.76
C ARG A 2 -1.45 -20.24 -16.11
N ASN A 3 -2.68 -19.71 -16.09
CA ASN A 3 -2.91 -18.27 -16.33
C ASN A 3 -2.28 -17.44 -15.20
N LEU A 4 -1.55 -16.37 -15.56
CA LEU A 4 -0.81 -15.51 -14.63
C LEU A 4 -1.71 -14.99 -13.50
N PHE A 5 -2.87 -14.40 -13.83
CA PHE A 5 -3.75 -13.79 -12.81
C PHE A 5 -4.43 -14.83 -11.92
N THR A 6 -4.64 -16.04 -12.44
CA THR A 6 -5.11 -17.18 -11.63
C THR A 6 -4.03 -17.60 -10.63
N ALA A 7 -2.77 -17.68 -11.09
CA ALA A 7 -1.64 -18.00 -10.23
C ALA A 7 -1.43 -16.93 -9.15
N LEU A 8 -1.35 -15.67 -9.56
CA LEU A 8 -1.22 -14.54 -8.62
C LEU A 8 -2.31 -14.61 -7.54
N LYS A 9 -3.59 -14.73 -7.91
CA LYS A 9 -4.70 -14.79 -6.95
C LYS A 9 -4.58 -15.97 -5.96
N GLN A 10 -4.24 -17.16 -6.47
CA GLN A 10 -4.23 -18.36 -5.64
C GLN A 10 -2.99 -18.44 -4.74
N ASP A 11 -1.82 -18.08 -5.28
CA ASP A 11 -0.55 -18.32 -4.60
C ASP A 11 -0.09 -17.12 -3.75
N THR A 12 -0.80 -15.95 -3.81
CA THR A 12 -0.60 -14.84 -2.88
C THR A 12 -1.66 -14.79 -1.79
N HIS A 13 -2.68 -15.65 -1.83
CA HIS A 13 -3.81 -15.61 -0.89
C HIS A 13 -3.37 -15.73 0.57
N ALA A 14 -2.41 -16.60 0.86
CA ALA A 14 -1.91 -16.77 2.22
C ALA A 14 -1.30 -15.50 2.80
N ASN A 15 -0.46 -14.79 2.04
CA ASN A 15 0.14 -13.52 2.48
C ASN A 15 -0.89 -12.39 2.56
N HIS A 16 -1.89 -12.38 1.68
CA HIS A 16 -3.02 -11.48 1.76
C HIS A 16 -3.81 -11.68 3.07
N ASP A 17 -4.13 -12.92 3.42
CA ASP A 17 -4.83 -13.25 4.66
C ASP A 17 -4.01 -12.87 5.90
N ILE A 18 -2.69 -13.10 5.87
CA ILE A 18 -1.80 -12.68 6.95
C ILE A 18 -1.87 -11.16 7.10
N LEU A 19 -1.74 -10.40 6.01
CA LEU A 19 -1.78 -8.94 6.04
C LEU A 19 -3.11 -8.42 6.62
N GLU A 20 -4.26 -8.94 6.15
CA GLU A 20 -5.57 -8.50 6.63
C GLU A 20 -5.79 -8.78 8.13
N ASN A 21 -5.16 -9.83 8.67
CA ASN A 21 -5.24 -10.19 10.07
C ASN A 21 -4.14 -9.55 10.94
N THR A 22 -3.13 -8.92 10.34
CA THR A 22 -2.06 -8.22 11.03
C THR A 22 -2.53 -6.83 11.47
N PHE A 23 -2.28 -6.46 12.74
CA PHE A 23 -2.49 -5.09 13.18
C PHE A 23 -1.45 -4.17 12.48
N PRO A 24 -1.82 -2.96 12.00
CA PRO A 24 -3.10 -2.28 12.21
C PRO A 24 -4.21 -2.62 11.19
N PHE A 25 -3.95 -3.36 10.12
CA PHE A 25 -4.94 -3.64 9.07
C PHE A 25 -6.19 -4.39 9.59
N SER A 26 -6.03 -5.22 10.62
CA SER A 26 -7.14 -5.98 11.21
C SER A 26 -8.26 -5.12 11.82
N ILE A 27 -8.05 -3.82 12.04
CA ILE A 27 -9.10 -2.91 12.54
C ILE A 27 -10.31 -2.82 11.60
N TYR A 28 -10.13 -3.07 10.31
CA TYR A 28 -11.22 -3.06 9.35
C TYR A 28 -12.18 -4.25 9.48
N HIS A 29 -11.75 -5.30 10.16
CA HIS A 29 -12.56 -6.51 10.38
C HIS A 29 -13.25 -6.54 11.75
N LYS A 30 -12.82 -5.67 12.66
CA LYS A 30 -13.29 -5.66 14.06
C LYS A 30 -13.65 -4.22 14.46
N ASP A 31 -14.92 -3.85 14.31
CA ASP A 31 -15.40 -2.49 14.63
C ASP A 31 -14.99 -2.02 16.05
N SER A 32 -14.91 -2.97 17.02
CA SER A 32 -14.50 -2.69 18.39
C SER A 32 -13.01 -2.35 18.56
N LEU A 33 -12.19 -2.56 17.55
CA LEU A 33 -10.74 -2.28 17.57
C LEU A 33 -10.36 -1.03 16.79
N PHE A 34 -11.33 -0.35 16.14
CA PHE A 34 -11.01 0.85 15.38
C PHE A 34 -10.59 1.97 16.32
N ASP A 35 -9.41 2.52 16.06
CA ASP A 35 -8.92 3.76 16.65
C ASP A 35 -8.21 4.61 15.60
N GLU A 36 -8.15 5.92 15.83
CA GLU A 36 -7.56 6.89 14.91
C GLU A 36 -6.04 6.72 14.78
N LYS A 37 -5.36 6.29 15.84
CA LYS A 37 -3.90 6.04 15.81
C LYS A 37 -3.58 4.86 14.92
N ALA A 38 -4.35 3.76 15.04
CA ALA A 38 -4.22 2.63 14.15
C ALA A 38 -4.54 2.99 12.70
N TYR A 39 -5.57 3.81 12.47
CA TYR A 39 -5.90 4.30 11.14
C TYR A 39 -4.78 5.17 10.55
N LEU A 40 -4.24 6.11 11.32
CA LEU A 40 -3.09 6.92 10.93
C LEU A 40 -1.86 6.04 10.58
N ALA A 41 -1.62 5.00 11.37
CA ALA A 41 -0.54 4.02 11.09
C ALA A 41 -0.75 3.35 9.73
N ILE A 42 -1.97 2.91 9.41
CA ILE A 42 -2.29 2.34 8.09
C ILE A 42 -1.99 3.33 6.96
N LEU A 43 -2.41 4.59 7.08
CA LEU A 43 -2.17 5.59 6.05
C LEU A 43 -0.68 5.84 5.82
N LYS A 44 0.13 5.85 6.88
CA LYS A 44 1.59 5.97 6.78
C LYS A 44 2.21 4.74 6.08
N ILE A 45 1.81 3.53 6.45
CA ILE A 45 2.24 2.30 5.81
C ILE A 45 1.89 2.31 4.32
N MET A 46 0.64 2.68 3.98
CA MET A 46 0.20 2.75 2.60
C MET A 46 0.93 3.84 1.80
N SER A 47 1.28 4.97 2.43
CA SER A 47 2.10 6.00 1.78
C SER A 47 3.49 5.45 1.40
N MET A 48 4.15 4.74 2.30
CA MET A 48 5.44 4.10 2.03
C MET A 48 5.34 3.03 0.94
N PHE A 49 4.31 2.19 0.99
CA PHE A 49 4.06 1.15 -0.01
C PHE A 49 3.81 1.76 -1.40
N HIS A 50 2.92 2.73 -1.52
CA HIS A 50 2.60 3.35 -2.80
C HIS A 50 3.80 4.10 -3.40
N GLN A 51 4.60 4.76 -2.57
CA GLN A 51 5.84 5.38 -3.03
C GLN A 51 6.86 4.35 -3.53
N ALA A 52 7.07 3.27 -2.78
CA ALA A 52 7.97 2.20 -3.15
C ALA A 52 7.53 1.51 -4.46
N SER A 53 6.24 1.18 -4.57
CA SER A 53 5.67 0.56 -5.77
C SER A 53 5.78 1.46 -7.00
N ALA A 54 5.50 2.76 -6.86
CA ALA A 54 5.62 3.73 -7.95
C ALA A 54 7.06 3.82 -8.46
N ASN A 55 8.04 3.88 -7.55
CA ASN A 55 9.45 3.92 -7.91
C ASN A 55 9.89 2.63 -8.63
N ALA A 56 9.44 1.47 -8.15
CA ALA A 56 9.73 0.18 -8.78
C ALA A 56 9.14 0.08 -10.19
N VAL A 57 7.90 0.53 -10.38
CA VAL A 57 7.25 0.55 -11.68
C VAL A 57 7.93 1.52 -12.64
N GLN A 58 8.30 2.71 -12.18
CA GLN A 58 9.02 3.70 -12.99
C GLN A 58 10.41 3.19 -13.42
N GLN A 59 11.13 2.55 -12.52
CA GLN A 59 12.43 1.94 -12.84
C GLN A 59 12.27 0.83 -13.88
N ALA A 60 11.27 -0.03 -13.70
CA ALA A 60 11.00 -1.11 -14.65
C ALA A 60 10.58 -0.59 -16.04
N GLU A 61 9.76 0.46 -16.11
CA GLU A 61 9.38 1.13 -17.35
C GLU A 61 10.59 1.75 -18.07
N PHE A 62 11.51 2.35 -17.31
CA PHE A 62 12.75 2.90 -17.88
C PHE A 62 13.61 1.79 -18.53
N GLU A 63 13.70 0.61 -17.91
CA GLU A 63 14.45 -0.52 -18.44
C GLU A 63 13.71 -1.26 -19.58
N VAL A 64 12.38 -1.30 -19.53
CA VAL A 64 11.51 -1.98 -20.50
C VAL A 64 10.40 -1.03 -20.94
N PRO A 65 10.62 -0.17 -21.93
CA PRO A 65 9.64 0.85 -22.38
C PRO A 65 8.28 0.29 -22.82
N ALA A 66 8.22 -0.98 -23.20
CA ALA A 66 6.95 -1.67 -23.52
C ALA A 66 5.98 -1.72 -22.32
N LEU A 67 6.47 -1.52 -21.08
CA LEU A 67 5.64 -1.46 -19.87
C LEU A 67 4.84 -0.15 -19.73
N ALA A 68 5.04 0.87 -20.57
CA ALA A 68 4.42 2.19 -20.41
C ALA A 68 2.89 2.13 -20.27
N ALA A 69 2.20 1.31 -21.09
CA ALA A 69 0.75 1.15 -20.99
C ALA A 69 0.33 0.57 -19.64
N VAL A 70 1.06 -0.41 -19.13
CA VAL A 70 0.81 -1.07 -17.82
C VAL A 70 1.16 -0.10 -16.67
N ALA A 71 2.29 0.60 -16.75
CA ALA A 71 2.73 1.58 -15.76
C ALA A 71 1.73 2.73 -15.58
N SER A 72 1.08 3.16 -16.68
CA SER A 72 0.06 4.21 -16.67
C SER A 72 -1.23 3.85 -15.90
N MET A 73 -1.41 2.58 -15.49
CA MET A 73 -2.59 2.13 -14.73
C MET A 73 -2.59 2.62 -13.28
N ILE A 74 -1.45 3.04 -12.77
CA ILE A 74 -1.34 3.63 -11.42
C ILE A 74 -1.15 5.15 -11.51
N ASN A 75 -1.90 5.89 -10.70
CA ASN A 75 -1.75 7.33 -10.56
C ASN A 75 -1.18 7.65 -9.18
N SER A 76 0.15 7.53 -9.06
CA SER A 76 0.85 7.71 -7.79
C SER A 76 0.65 9.11 -7.19
N GLY A 77 0.62 10.16 -8.00
CA GLY A 77 0.44 11.54 -7.55
C GLY A 77 -0.89 11.73 -6.84
N VAL A 78 -2.00 11.31 -7.46
CA VAL A 78 -3.34 11.43 -6.87
C VAL A 78 -3.45 10.65 -5.56
N ILE A 79 -2.88 9.46 -5.50
CA ILE A 79 -2.92 8.62 -4.30
C ILE A 79 -2.08 9.23 -3.17
N GLN A 80 -0.87 9.71 -3.46
CA GLN A 80 -0.01 10.36 -2.47
C GLN A 80 -0.62 11.67 -1.95
N ASP A 81 -1.23 12.47 -2.81
CA ASP A 81 -1.93 13.70 -2.39
C ASP A 81 -3.12 13.40 -1.48
N ALA A 82 -3.87 12.34 -1.75
CA ALA A 82 -4.98 11.90 -0.93
C ALA A 82 -4.51 11.39 0.45
N LEU A 83 -3.45 10.56 0.47
CA LEU A 83 -2.80 10.08 1.70
C LEU A 83 -2.30 11.24 2.56
N ASN A 84 -1.59 12.20 1.95
CA ASN A 84 -1.06 13.36 2.66
C ASN A 84 -2.17 14.20 3.30
N ARG A 85 -3.30 14.40 2.60
CA ARG A 85 -4.46 15.12 3.17
C ARG A 85 -5.02 14.43 4.40
N ASP A 86 -5.21 13.11 4.33
CA ASP A 86 -5.78 12.35 5.45
C ASP A 86 -4.80 12.28 6.63
N ILE A 87 -3.50 12.08 6.38
CA ILE A 87 -2.46 12.08 7.43
C ILE A 87 -2.40 13.45 8.13
N ILE A 88 -2.42 14.55 7.38
CA ILE A 88 -2.39 15.91 7.95
C ILE A 88 -3.64 16.16 8.79
N ALA A 89 -4.82 15.77 8.34
CA ALA A 89 -6.06 15.95 9.08
C ALA A 89 -5.99 15.24 10.44
N LEU A 90 -5.67 13.95 10.46
CA LEU A 90 -5.56 13.15 11.70
C LEU A 90 -4.46 13.64 12.65
N THR A 91 -3.34 14.14 12.10
CA THR A 91 -2.25 14.66 12.93
C THR A 91 -2.62 16.00 13.60
N ARG A 92 -3.41 16.85 12.93
CA ARG A 92 -3.88 18.12 13.52
C ARG A 92 -4.89 17.89 14.63
N ASP A 93 -5.80 16.96 14.47
CA ASP A 93 -6.82 16.67 15.48
C ASP A 93 -6.18 16.10 16.76
N SER A 94 -5.16 15.27 16.66
CA SER A 94 -4.41 14.78 17.83
C SER A 94 -3.65 15.90 18.57
N LEU A 95 -3.23 16.98 17.90
CA LEU A 95 -2.58 18.13 18.53
C LEU A 95 -3.56 19.07 19.24
N THR A 96 -4.83 19.11 18.85
CA THR A 96 -5.84 19.94 19.49
C THR A 96 -6.38 19.34 20.79
N GLU A 97 -6.33 18.02 20.95
CA GLU A 97 -6.69 17.35 22.20
C GLU A 97 -5.63 17.52 23.29
N ASP A 98 -4.35 17.67 22.94
CA ASP A 98 -3.22 17.82 23.87
C ASP A 98 -2.88 19.28 24.24
N THR A 99 -3.59 20.31 23.72
CA THR A 99 -3.28 21.73 23.97
C THR A 99 -3.72 22.26 25.34
N HIS A 100 -3.31 21.59 26.43
CA HIS A 100 -3.03 22.24 27.70
C HIS A 100 -1.53 22.30 28.04
N ALA A 101 -0.65 21.93 27.12
CA ALA A 101 0.80 22.05 27.27
C ALA A 101 1.37 22.98 26.19
N THR A 102 1.71 24.22 26.59
CA THR A 102 2.45 25.19 25.79
C THR A 102 3.81 24.65 25.38
N GLY A 103 3.99 24.40 24.09
CA GLY A 103 5.27 24.03 23.52
C GLY A 103 5.29 24.26 22.02
N THR A 104 6.13 25.21 21.57
CA THR A 104 6.44 25.49 20.16
C THR A 104 7.01 24.26 19.49
N TYR A 105 6.20 23.59 18.66
CA TYR A 105 6.67 22.50 17.79
C TYR A 105 7.24 23.09 16.50
N THR A 106 8.55 22.96 16.34
CA THR A 106 9.27 23.25 15.10
C THR A 106 9.16 22.05 14.14
N ASP A 107 9.14 22.34 12.86
CA ASP A 107 9.04 21.48 11.67
C ASP A 107 10.16 20.38 11.55
N GLN A 108 10.83 20.07 12.64
CA GLN A 108 12.02 19.22 12.74
C GLN A 108 11.71 17.75 13.04
N ALA A 109 10.49 17.42 13.47
CA ALA A 109 10.17 16.07 13.97
C ALA A 109 10.01 14.99 12.87
N TYR A 110 9.93 15.38 11.59
CA TYR A 110 9.72 14.41 10.50
C TYR A 110 11.03 13.83 9.91
N LYS A 111 12.20 14.30 10.34
CA LYS A 111 13.49 13.96 9.69
C LYS A 111 14.29 12.80 10.30
N ASP A 112 14.01 12.35 11.51
CA ASP A 112 14.96 11.50 12.25
C ASP A 112 14.54 10.05 12.56
N THR A 113 13.44 9.51 11.99
CA THR A 113 13.07 8.11 12.20
C THR A 113 13.55 7.17 11.08
N HIS A 114 14.82 7.31 10.65
CA HIS A 114 15.39 6.46 9.59
C HIS A 114 16.02 5.14 10.09
N HIS A 115 15.85 4.76 11.35
CA HIS A 115 16.44 3.53 11.89
C HIS A 115 15.43 2.38 11.80
N ASN A 116 15.58 1.53 10.80
CA ASN A 116 14.84 0.29 10.46
C ASN A 116 13.73 0.39 9.41
N LYS A 117 13.89 1.21 8.36
CA LYS A 117 12.98 1.11 7.22
C LYS A 117 13.19 -0.25 6.53
N PRO A 118 12.15 -1.08 6.37
CA PRO A 118 12.26 -2.33 5.63
C PRO A 118 12.85 -2.12 4.23
N SER A 119 13.69 -3.05 3.79
CA SER A 119 14.26 -2.99 2.44
C SER A 119 13.17 -3.24 1.39
N MET A 120 13.29 -2.54 0.27
CA MET A 120 12.42 -2.77 -0.89
C MET A 120 12.46 -4.24 -1.32
N PRO A 121 11.33 -4.80 -1.82
CA PRO A 121 11.32 -6.15 -2.37
C PRO A 121 12.36 -6.31 -3.47
N TYR A 122 13.12 -7.40 -3.41
CA TYR A 122 13.96 -7.82 -4.54
C TYR A 122 13.06 -8.45 -5.59
N SER A 123 13.25 -8.10 -6.86
CA SER A 123 12.48 -8.63 -7.98
C SER A 123 13.30 -9.57 -8.87
N SER A 124 12.59 -10.46 -9.55
CA SER A 124 13.18 -11.43 -10.47
C SER A 124 13.56 -10.80 -11.82
N SER A 125 12.73 -9.85 -12.31
CA SER A 125 12.98 -9.08 -13.53
C SER A 125 12.21 -7.76 -13.52
N PRO A 126 12.57 -6.75 -14.33
CA PRO A 126 11.83 -5.48 -14.41
C PRO A 126 10.35 -5.68 -14.74
N THR A 127 10.03 -6.57 -15.70
CA THR A 127 8.65 -6.83 -16.07
C THR A 127 7.86 -7.50 -14.95
N SER A 128 8.45 -8.49 -14.28
CA SER A 128 7.84 -9.15 -13.13
C SER A 128 7.63 -8.15 -11.98
N GLN A 129 8.61 -7.30 -11.72
CA GLN A 129 8.53 -6.24 -10.70
C GLN A 129 7.37 -5.29 -10.95
N ALA A 130 7.23 -4.77 -12.17
CA ALA A 130 6.14 -3.84 -12.50
C ALA A 130 4.77 -4.51 -12.37
N ILE A 131 4.60 -5.69 -12.97
CA ILE A 131 3.32 -6.40 -12.97
C ILE A 131 2.91 -6.78 -11.55
N SER A 132 3.82 -7.30 -10.73
CA SER A 132 3.53 -7.69 -9.35
C SER A 132 3.23 -6.49 -8.44
N ALA A 133 3.99 -5.39 -8.57
CA ALA A 133 3.73 -4.16 -7.83
C ALA A 133 2.35 -3.58 -8.15
N ILE A 134 2.00 -3.49 -9.44
CA ILE A 134 0.70 -2.97 -9.89
C ILE A 134 -0.43 -3.93 -9.48
N TYR A 135 -0.21 -5.24 -9.52
CA TYR A 135 -1.16 -6.24 -9.05
C TYR A 135 -1.55 -6.00 -7.58
N VAL A 136 -0.56 -5.85 -6.69
CA VAL A 136 -0.83 -5.59 -5.26
C VAL A 136 -1.45 -4.20 -5.06
N TRP A 137 -0.96 -3.17 -5.77
CA TRP A 137 -1.53 -1.82 -5.74
C TRP A 137 -3.00 -1.81 -6.11
N LEU A 138 -3.34 -2.29 -7.32
CA LEU A 138 -4.73 -2.29 -7.80
C LEU A 138 -5.60 -3.27 -7.02
N GLY A 139 -5.03 -4.38 -6.53
CA GLY A 139 -5.71 -5.32 -5.65
C GLY A 139 -6.23 -4.64 -4.39
N SER A 140 -5.45 -3.76 -3.77
CA SER A 140 -5.86 -3.00 -2.58
C SER A 140 -7.04 -2.05 -2.85
N SER A 141 -7.27 -1.64 -4.10
CA SER A 141 -8.40 -0.79 -4.48
C SER A 141 -9.75 -1.50 -4.43
N MET A 142 -9.76 -2.83 -4.54
CA MET A 142 -11.01 -3.60 -4.63
C MET A 142 -11.83 -3.54 -3.33
N GLY A 143 -11.17 -3.49 -2.18
CA GLY A 143 -11.80 -3.34 -0.86
C GLY A 143 -12.13 -1.90 -0.47
N ALA A 144 -11.58 -0.91 -1.16
CA ALA A 144 -11.63 0.50 -0.75
C ALA A 144 -13.05 1.04 -0.55
N ASN A 145 -14.00 0.71 -1.43
CA ASN A 145 -15.39 1.11 -1.28
C ASN A 145 -16.05 0.56 -0.01
N ILE A 146 -15.67 -0.63 0.42
CA ILE A 146 -16.21 -1.25 1.65
C ILE A 146 -15.65 -0.48 2.85
N ILE A 147 -14.36 -0.16 2.84
CA ILE A 147 -13.71 0.62 3.90
C ILE A 147 -14.33 2.02 3.99
N VAL A 148 -14.50 2.74 2.87
CA VAL A 148 -15.17 4.06 2.86
C VAL A 148 -16.54 3.99 3.50
N ARG A 149 -17.37 2.99 3.15
CA ARG A 149 -18.72 2.84 3.73
C ARG A 149 -18.66 2.59 5.24
N ARG A 150 -17.71 1.78 5.71
CA ARG A 150 -17.52 1.51 7.14
C ARG A 150 -17.09 2.76 7.89
N LEU A 151 -16.09 3.48 7.38
CA LEU A 151 -15.62 4.72 8.00
C LEU A 151 -16.70 5.78 8.06
N ASN A 152 -17.47 5.97 6.98
CA ASN A 152 -18.58 6.91 6.93
C ASN A 152 -19.77 6.50 7.81
N ALA A 153 -19.90 5.23 8.18
CA ALA A 153 -20.95 4.76 9.10
C ALA A 153 -20.60 4.97 10.58
N MET A 154 -19.35 5.33 10.87
CA MET A 154 -18.94 5.69 12.24
C MET A 154 -19.43 7.10 12.56
N GLU A 155 -19.88 7.32 13.81
CA GLU A 155 -20.34 8.63 14.29
C GLU A 155 -19.15 9.58 14.57
N ARG A 156 -18.20 9.64 13.63
CA ARG A 156 -16.96 10.42 13.71
C ARG A 156 -16.61 10.99 12.34
N ASP A 157 -16.02 12.16 12.31
CA ASP A 157 -15.51 12.79 11.08
C ASP A 157 -14.11 12.21 10.74
N ILE A 158 -14.10 11.04 10.11
CA ILE A 158 -12.86 10.37 9.73
C ILE A 158 -12.51 10.74 8.29
N PRO A 159 -11.31 11.27 8.01
CA PRO A 159 -10.89 11.61 6.66
C PRO A 159 -10.76 10.34 5.79
N THR A 160 -11.36 10.34 4.60
CA THR A 160 -11.43 9.17 3.72
C THR A 160 -10.95 9.43 2.29
N ASN A 161 -10.18 10.54 2.07
CA ASN A 161 -9.71 10.91 0.74
C ASN A 161 -8.90 9.80 0.06
N TYR A 162 -8.03 9.13 0.83
CA TYR A 162 -7.22 8.02 0.33
C TYR A 162 -8.09 6.87 -0.20
N TYR A 163 -9.02 6.37 0.61
CA TYR A 163 -9.87 5.24 0.19
C TYR A 163 -10.86 5.62 -0.91
N GLN A 164 -11.32 6.87 -0.97
CA GLN A 164 -12.12 7.38 -2.09
C GLN A 164 -11.30 7.41 -3.39
N ALA A 165 -10.05 7.87 -3.33
CA ALA A 165 -9.14 7.86 -4.47
C ALA A 165 -8.84 6.41 -4.92
N MET A 166 -8.55 5.50 -3.98
CA MET A 166 -8.33 4.08 -4.28
C MET A 166 -9.57 3.41 -4.88
N ALA A 167 -10.77 3.70 -4.39
CA ALA A 167 -12.03 3.21 -4.97
C ALA A 167 -12.17 3.61 -6.44
N GLY A 168 -11.69 4.80 -6.81
CA GLY A 168 -11.61 5.25 -8.21
C GLY A 168 -10.68 4.39 -9.08
N CYS A 169 -9.67 3.79 -8.52
CA CYS A 169 -8.71 2.93 -9.23
C CYS A 169 -9.26 1.53 -9.57
N ALA A 170 -10.36 1.09 -8.96
CA ALA A 170 -10.91 -0.26 -9.18
C ALA A 170 -11.23 -0.56 -10.66
N LYS A 171 -11.59 0.46 -11.44
CA LYS A 171 -11.84 0.31 -12.89
C LYS A 171 -10.56 -0.04 -13.67
N ALA A 172 -9.40 0.42 -13.22
CA ALA A 172 -8.13 0.14 -13.87
C ALA A 172 -7.75 -1.35 -13.81
N TRP A 173 -8.30 -2.12 -12.85
CA TRP A 173 -8.04 -3.55 -12.71
C TRP A 173 -8.33 -4.37 -13.97
N VAL A 174 -9.45 -4.09 -14.65
CA VAL A 174 -9.80 -4.81 -15.88
C VAL A 174 -8.85 -4.45 -17.01
N SER A 175 -8.57 -3.15 -17.19
CA SER A 175 -7.63 -2.65 -18.21
C SER A 175 -6.22 -3.19 -17.97
N PHE A 176 -5.76 -3.22 -16.70
CA PHE A 176 -4.48 -3.78 -16.32
C PHE A 176 -4.32 -5.23 -16.78
N LYS A 177 -5.30 -6.09 -16.50
CA LYS A 177 -5.25 -7.48 -16.94
C LYS A 177 -5.17 -7.60 -18.47
N GLN A 178 -5.98 -6.81 -19.18
CA GLN A 178 -6.00 -6.83 -20.63
C GLN A 178 -4.67 -6.36 -21.23
N GLU A 179 -4.06 -5.31 -20.68
CA GLU A 179 -2.76 -4.83 -21.18
C GLU A 179 -1.64 -5.81 -20.87
N VAL A 180 -1.63 -6.45 -19.71
CA VAL A 180 -0.65 -7.50 -19.39
C VAL A 180 -0.83 -8.70 -20.32
N GLU A 181 -2.07 -9.15 -20.57
CA GLU A 181 -2.34 -10.27 -21.50
C GLU A 181 -1.88 -9.98 -22.94
N LYS A 182 -1.85 -8.72 -23.38
CA LYS A 182 -1.26 -8.32 -24.67
C LYS A 182 0.27 -8.26 -24.62
N LEU A 183 0.81 -7.76 -23.51
CA LEU A 183 2.25 -7.53 -23.34
C LEU A 183 3.05 -8.83 -23.25
N LEU A 184 2.52 -9.86 -22.57
CA LEU A 184 3.27 -11.10 -22.35
C LEU A 184 3.72 -11.79 -23.64
N PRO A 185 2.87 -11.96 -24.67
CA PRO A 185 3.31 -12.48 -25.96
C PRO A 185 4.34 -11.61 -26.67
N GLU A 186 4.19 -10.28 -26.59
CA GLU A 186 5.11 -9.31 -27.23
C GLU A 186 6.53 -9.40 -26.64
N LEU A 187 6.66 -9.78 -25.36
CA LEU A 187 7.92 -9.92 -24.66
C LEU A 187 8.40 -11.39 -24.55
N ASP A 188 7.73 -12.35 -25.20
CA ASP A 188 8.01 -13.79 -25.10
C ASP A 188 8.00 -14.30 -23.64
N LEU A 189 7.09 -13.77 -22.82
CA LEU A 189 6.96 -14.07 -21.40
C LEU A 189 5.77 -15.00 -21.07
N GLU A 190 5.16 -15.61 -22.08
CA GLU A 190 4.11 -16.61 -21.88
C GLU A 190 4.71 -17.98 -21.49
N ASN A 191 5.32 -18.04 -20.30
CA ASN A 191 5.94 -19.27 -19.80
C ASN A 191 5.77 -19.44 -18.28
N GLU A 192 5.96 -20.66 -17.78
CA GLU A 192 5.75 -20.99 -16.36
C GLU A 192 6.79 -20.34 -15.44
N SER A 193 8.01 -20.09 -15.95
CA SER A 193 9.05 -19.42 -15.17
C SER A 193 8.64 -17.98 -14.85
N PHE A 194 8.14 -17.24 -15.84
CA PHE A 194 7.66 -15.87 -15.61
C PHE A 194 6.48 -15.83 -14.63
N VAL A 195 5.54 -16.78 -14.76
CA VAL A 195 4.41 -16.87 -13.81
C VAL A 195 4.90 -17.11 -12.39
N ALA A 196 5.90 -18.00 -12.20
CA ALA A 196 6.49 -18.26 -10.89
C ALA A 196 7.22 -17.02 -10.34
N ASP A 197 7.97 -16.30 -11.18
CA ASP A 197 8.66 -15.07 -10.81
C ASP A 197 7.67 -13.98 -10.39
N ALA A 198 6.61 -13.75 -11.15
CA ALA A 198 5.58 -12.77 -10.85
C ALA A 198 4.84 -13.08 -9.52
N VAL A 199 4.55 -14.36 -9.25
CA VAL A 199 3.96 -14.80 -7.98
C VAL A 199 4.92 -14.55 -6.82
N LYS A 200 6.21 -14.91 -6.99
CA LYS A 200 7.25 -14.67 -5.98
C LYS A 200 7.38 -13.16 -5.66
N ASP A 201 7.45 -12.33 -6.69
CA ASP A 201 7.58 -10.88 -6.54
C ASP A 201 6.32 -10.26 -5.91
N ALA A 202 5.12 -10.75 -6.25
CA ALA A 202 3.88 -10.30 -5.61
C ALA A 202 3.82 -10.68 -4.12
N ASN A 203 4.26 -11.88 -3.74
CA ASN A 203 4.38 -12.27 -2.34
C ASN A 203 5.39 -11.37 -1.60
N ALA A 204 6.51 -11.02 -2.22
CA ALA A 204 7.49 -10.10 -1.64
C ALA A 204 6.89 -8.70 -1.36
N TRP A 205 5.95 -8.21 -2.17
CA TRP A 205 5.21 -6.98 -1.90
C TRP A 205 4.26 -7.11 -0.70
N PHE A 206 3.59 -8.23 -0.52
CA PHE A 206 2.79 -8.49 0.69
C PHE A 206 3.67 -8.57 1.94
N GLU A 207 4.80 -9.28 1.86
CA GLU A 207 5.78 -9.36 2.95
C GLU A 207 6.36 -7.99 3.32
N TYR A 208 6.58 -7.13 2.32
CA TYR A 208 6.99 -5.75 2.54
C TYR A 208 5.93 -4.96 3.32
N LEU A 209 4.65 -5.06 2.96
CA LEU A 209 3.54 -4.44 3.69
C LEU A 209 3.46 -4.94 5.14
N ILE A 210 3.60 -6.25 5.36
CA ILE A 210 3.62 -6.86 6.71
C ILE A 210 4.80 -6.31 7.51
N SER A 211 5.99 -6.24 6.92
CA SER A 211 7.18 -5.70 7.60
C SER A 211 7.07 -4.20 7.92
N LEU A 212 6.38 -3.42 7.09
CA LEU A 212 6.06 -2.02 7.39
C LEU A 212 5.10 -1.92 8.60
N ALA A 213 4.11 -2.80 8.67
CA ALA A 213 3.18 -2.85 9.81
C ALA A 213 3.92 -3.17 11.12
N ASP A 214 4.80 -4.16 11.11
CA ASP A 214 5.61 -4.54 12.27
C ASP A 214 6.55 -3.39 12.70
N ALA A 215 7.19 -2.71 11.76
CA ALA A 215 8.07 -1.58 12.04
C ALA A 215 7.32 -0.40 12.68
N GLU A 216 6.12 -0.05 12.18
CA GLU A 216 5.30 1.03 12.73
C GLU A 216 4.84 0.71 14.17
N MET A 217 4.54 -0.55 14.46
CA MET A 217 4.17 -0.99 15.80
C MET A 217 5.31 -0.85 16.81
N HIS A 218 6.54 -1.21 16.43
CA HIS A 218 7.70 -1.08 17.31
C HIS A 218 8.03 0.39 17.60
N ASN A 219 7.89 1.29 16.63
CA ASN A 219 8.11 2.72 16.82
C ASN A 219 7.11 3.32 17.82
N ASN A 220 5.84 2.96 17.74
CA ASN A 220 4.79 3.44 18.65
C ASN A 220 5.00 2.94 20.08
N THR A 221 5.52 1.72 20.27
CA THR A 221 5.80 1.15 21.59
C THR A 221 7.01 1.81 22.26
N SER A 222 8.05 2.13 21.50
CA SER A 222 9.27 2.79 22.02
C SER A 222 9.00 4.21 22.51
N GLN A 223 8.14 4.97 21.82
CA GLN A 223 7.74 6.32 22.25
C GLN A 223 6.92 6.32 23.56
N ALA A 224 6.15 5.28 23.83
CA ALA A 224 5.36 5.18 25.06
C ALA A 224 6.23 4.87 26.30
N VAL A 225 7.41 4.27 26.12
CA VAL A 225 8.33 3.93 27.22
C VAL A 225 9.21 5.11 27.63
N GLU A 226 9.53 6.03 26.70
CA GLU A 226 10.36 7.22 27.01
C GLU A 226 9.60 8.33 27.80
N ILE A 227 8.27 8.26 27.87
CA ILE A 227 7.41 9.24 28.56
C ILE A 227 7.02 8.76 29.98
N SER A 228 7.42 7.57 30.37
CA SER A 228 7.11 6.97 31.69
C SER A 228 8.29 7.09 32.64
#